data_c6a067d74d75d51bf8ade721daf12611
#
_entry.id   c6a067d74d75d51bf8ade721daf12611
#
_cell.length_a   1.000
_cell.length_b   1.000
_cell.length_c   1.000
_cell.angle_alpha   90.00
_cell.angle_beta   90.00
_cell.angle_gamma   90.00
#
_symmetry.space_group_name_H-M   'P 1'
#
loop_
_entity.id
_entity.type
_entity.pdbx_description
1 polymer ?
#
loop_
_entity_poly.entity_id
_entity_poly.type
_entity_poly.pdbx_seq_one_letter_code
_entity_poly.pdbx_strand_id
1 'polypeptide(L)'
;MGPVRDQGDDETLLTRIARSDLEAFRAVYDRYSGPVYSLAWSMLRDASVAQEITQDVFLAIWRGAGAFDLGRGTARSWILSLAHHKSVDAVRRWRRAITAPLSEGIRDDADVVEEAMRKVDSAGVQDALRALSADQREAIVLAYYGGYTQREIADRLRTPLGTVKTRIRDGLLRLREMLGRGVREETVR
;
A
#
# COMPACT_ATOMS: atom_id res chain seq x y z
N MET A 1 -16.82 23.92 -24.81
CA MET A 1 -15.56 23.24 -25.20
C MET A 1 -14.92 22.82 -23.88
N GLY A 2 -15.14 21.57 -23.46
CA GLY A 2 -14.60 21.03 -22.21
C GLY A 2 -13.09 20.84 -22.33
N PRO A 3 -12.34 20.85 -21.23
CA PRO A 3 -10.91 20.65 -21.27
C PRO A 3 -10.62 19.27 -21.87
N VAL A 4 -9.78 19.23 -22.89
CA VAL A 4 -9.21 17.99 -23.44
C VAL A 4 -8.47 17.32 -22.27
N ARG A 5 -9.05 16.22 -21.75
CA ARG A 5 -8.36 15.39 -20.76
C ARG A 5 -7.11 14.86 -21.43
N ASP A 6 -5.96 15.30 -20.96
CA ASP A 6 -4.67 14.77 -21.40
C ASP A 6 -4.62 13.27 -21.07
N GLN A 7 -4.80 12.44 -22.11
CA GLN A 7 -4.88 10.99 -22.03
C GLN A 7 -3.50 10.35 -22.24
N GLY A 8 -2.42 11.03 -21.87
CA GLY A 8 -1.10 10.41 -21.85
C GLY A 8 -1.12 9.16 -20.97
N ASP A 9 -0.30 8.16 -21.32
CA ASP A 9 -0.05 7.05 -20.43
C ASP A 9 0.61 7.57 -19.13
N ASP A 10 0.47 6.84 -18.03
CA ASP A 10 0.94 7.27 -16.72
C ASP A 10 2.46 7.53 -16.69
N GLU A 11 3.22 6.79 -17.48
CA GLU A 11 4.66 6.90 -17.61
C GLU A 11 5.06 8.22 -18.32
N THR A 12 4.36 8.57 -19.38
CA THR A 12 4.52 9.85 -20.08
C THR A 12 4.17 11.02 -19.16
N LEU A 13 3.07 10.91 -18.40
CA LEU A 13 2.70 11.94 -17.43
C LEU A 13 3.78 12.15 -16.37
N LEU A 14 4.36 11.09 -15.79
CA LEU A 14 5.46 11.22 -14.83
C LEU A 14 6.69 11.87 -15.45
N THR A 15 7.02 11.54 -16.69
CA THR A 15 8.15 12.17 -17.42
C THR A 15 7.92 13.67 -17.62
N ARG A 16 6.69 14.10 -17.88
CA ARG A 16 6.30 15.51 -18.00
C ARG A 16 6.34 16.22 -16.65
N ILE A 17 5.87 15.57 -15.58
CA ILE A 17 5.94 16.09 -14.20
C ILE A 17 7.40 16.36 -13.80
N ALA A 18 8.33 15.47 -14.17
CA ALA A 18 9.75 15.66 -13.93
C ALA A 18 10.33 16.94 -14.59
N ARG A 19 9.60 17.49 -15.58
CA ARG A 19 9.89 18.78 -16.25
C ARG A 19 9.01 19.92 -15.75
N SER A 20 8.39 19.76 -14.58
CA SER A 20 7.51 20.75 -13.94
C SER A 20 6.22 21.08 -14.71
N ASP A 21 5.68 20.11 -15.45
CA ASP A 21 4.44 20.26 -16.18
C ASP A 21 3.22 20.11 -15.25
N LEU A 22 2.53 21.22 -15.00
CA LEU A 22 1.36 21.27 -14.11
C LEU A 22 0.13 20.56 -14.68
N GLU A 23 -0.06 20.54 -15.99
CA GLU A 23 -1.20 19.84 -16.60
C GLU A 23 -1.04 18.33 -16.48
N ALA A 24 0.18 17.81 -16.68
CA ALA A 24 0.48 16.42 -16.42
C ALA A 24 0.27 16.05 -14.94
N PHE A 25 0.68 16.94 -14.03
CA PHE A 25 0.44 16.74 -12.60
C PHE A 25 -1.06 16.70 -12.26
N ARG A 26 -1.87 17.61 -12.81
CA ARG A 26 -3.32 17.59 -12.64
C ARG A 26 -3.94 16.28 -13.13
N ALA A 27 -3.53 15.81 -14.30
CA ALA A 27 -4.01 14.54 -14.86
C ALA A 27 -3.71 13.35 -13.93
N VAL A 28 -2.50 13.29 -13.36
CA VAL A 28 -2.12 12.26 -12.37
C VAL A 28 -2.91 12.43 -11.07
N TYR A 29 -3.13 13.68 -10.61
CA TYR A 29 -3.92 13.94 -9.42
C TYR A 29 -5.36 13.47 -9.59
N ASP A 30 -6.02 13.84 -10.68
CA ASP A 30 -7.41 13.44 -10.97
C ASP A 30 -7.58 11.92 -11.06
N ARG A 31 -6.57 11.22 -11.58
CA ARG A 31 -6.59 9.76 -11.77
C ARG A 31 -6.30 9.00 -10.48
N TYR A 32 -5.40 9.51 -9.65
CA TYR A 32 -4.85 8.75 -8.52
C TYR A 32 -5.23 9.25 -7.13
N SER A 33 -5.84 10.44 -6.99
CA SER A 33 -6.22 10.96 -5.66
C SER A 33 -7.18 10.03 -4.91
N GLY A 34 -8.20 9.51 -5.60
CA GLY A 34 -9.13 8.54 -5.04
C GLY A 34 -8.45 7.23 -4.60
N PRO A 35 -7.74 6.52 -5.49
CA PRO A 35 -6.98 5.32 -5.14
C PRO A 35 -5.96 5.52 -4.00
N VAL A 36 -5.22 6.62 -3.99
CA VAL A 36 -4.25 6.95 -2.93
C VAL A 36 -4.96 7.19 -1.60
N TYR A 37 -6.03 7.99 -1.60
CA TYR A 37 -6.83 8.24 -0.40
C TYR A 37 -7.45 6.95 0.14
N SER A 38 -8.03 6.11 -0.73
CA SER A 38 -8.65 4.85 -0.34
C SER A 38 -7.63 3.90 0.30
N LEU A 39 -6.41 3.83 -0.24
CA LEU A 39 -5.33 3.03 0.34
C LEU A 39 -4.94 3.55 1.74
N ALA A 40 -4.73 4.85 1.89
CA ALA A 40 -4.41 5.44 3.18
C ALA A 40 -5.54 5.24 4.20
N TRP A 41 -6.79 5.48 3.78
CA TRP A 41 -7.97 5.24 4.61
C TRP A 41 -8.11 3.79 5.05
N SER A 42 -7.88 2.82 4.15
CA SER A 42 -7.98 1.38 4.49
C SER A 42 -7.02 0.96 5.59
N MET A 43 -5.84 1.60 5.66
CA MET A 43 -4.81 1.31 6.65
C MET A 43 -5.04 2.02 8.00
N LEU A 44 -5.52 3.27 7.97
CA LEU A 44 -5.54 4.14 9.15
C LEU A 44 -6.92 4.35 9.75
N ARG A 45 -7.99 4.28 8.93
CA ARG A 45 -9.38 4.56 9.32
C ARG A 45 -9.58 5.94 9.95
N ASP A 46 -8.73 6.90 9.57
CA ASP A 46 -8.79 8.30 9.96
C ASP A 46 -8.78 9.19 8.71
N ALA A 47 -9.87 9.94 8.50
CA ALA A 47 -10.06 10.76 7.31
C ALA A 47 -9.04 11.91 7.22
N SER A 48 -8.71 12.51 8.35
CA SER A 48 -7.75 13.63 8.41
C SER A 48 -6.35 13.16 8.04
N VAL A 49 -5.92 12.05 8.64
CA VAL A 49 -4.61 11.44 8.35
C VAL A 49 -4.55 10.92 6.91
N ALA A 50 -5.63 10.33 6.40
CA ALA A 50 -5.68 9.88 5.01
C ALA A 50 -5.56 11.04 4.00
N GLN A 51 -6.16 12.21 4.31
CA GLN A 51 -6.00 13.42 3.51
C GLN A 51 -4.57 13.97 3.57
N GLU A 52 -3.96 14.02 4.75
CA GLU A 52 -2.57 14.43 4.94
C GLU A 52 -1.61 13.56 4.11
N ILE A 53 -1.78 12.23 4.20
CA ILE A 53 -0.99 11.28 3.42
C ILE A 53 -1.19 11.48 1.92
N THR A 54 -2.43 11.70 1.49
CA THR A 54 -2.72 11.96 0.08
C THR A 54 -1.95 13.19 -0.41
N GLN A 55 -1.99 14.30 0.31
CA GLN A 55 -1.22 15.50 -0.01
C GLN A 55 0.29 15.22 -0.05
N ASP A 56 0.80 14.53 0.95
CA ASP A 56 2.21 14.14 1.05
C ASP A 56 2.69 13.28 -0.13
N VAL A 57 1.83 12.36 -0.60
CA VAL A 57 2.11 11.52 -1.77
C VAL A 57 2.23 12.37 -3.03
N PHE A 58 1.28 13.28 -3.27
CA PHE A 58 1.33 14.15 -4.45
C PHE A 58 2.49 15.15 -4.40
N LEU A 59 2.85 15.66 -3.23
CA LEU A 59 4.08 16.44 -3.06
C LEU A 59 5.34 15.60 -3.36
N ALA A 60 5.35 14.33 -2.96
CA ALA A 60 6.45 13.42 -3.27
C ALA A 60 6.52 13.10 -4.78
N ILE A 61 5.38 12.91 -5.45
CA ILE A 61 5.31 12.74 -6.91
C ILE A 61 5.87 13.98 -7.61
N TRP A 62 5.42 15.18 -7.24
CA TRP A 62 5.90 16.43 -7.83
C TRP A 62 7.41 16.59 -7.73
N ARG A 63 7.99 16.28 -6.56
CA ARG A 63 9.42 16.42 -6.31
C ARG A 63 10.26 15.27 -6.85
N GLY A 64 9.67 14.08 -6.97
CA GLY A 64 10.39 12.82 -7.21
C GLY A 64 10.09 12.13 -8.52
N ALA A 65 9.24 12.69 -9.41
CA ALA A 65 8.88 12.05 -10.68
C ALA A 65 10.10 11.74 -11.56
N GLY A 66 11.16 12.53 -11.47
CA GLY A 66 12.42 12.28 -12.20
C GLY A 66 13.20 11.03 -11.74
N ALA A 67 12.87 10.49 -10.56
CA ALA A 67 13.46 9.24 -10.06
C ALA A 67 12.65 8.00 -10.45
N PHE A 68 11.54 8.17 -11.16
CA PHE A 68 10.76 7.05 -11.67
C PHE A 68 11.56 6.31 -12.76
N ASP A 69 11.64 4.99 -12.64
CA ASP A 69 12.36 4.11 -13.55
C ASP A 69 11.41 3.02 -14.08
N LEU A 70 11.10 3.08 -15.37
CA LEU A 70 10.28 2.10 -16.08
C LEU A 70 10.79 0.66 -15.96
N GLY A 71 12.09 0.46 -15.82
CA GLY A 71 12.71 -0.85 -15.63
C GLY A 71 12.35 -1.51 -14.29
N ARG A 72 11.82 -0.73 -13.35
CA ARG A 72 11.47 -1.17 -11.98
C ARG A 72 9.97 -1.38 -11.76
N GLY A 73 9.14 -1.05 -12.74
CA GLY A 73 7.69 -1.25 -12.66
C GLY A 73 6.89 -0.15 -13.33
N THR A 74 5.56 -0.24 -13.26
CA THR A 74 4.63 0.73 -13.85
C THR A 74 4.51 2.00 -12.99
N ALA A 75 4.12 3.12 -13.61
CA ALA A 75 3.83 4.37 -12.92
C ALA A 75 2.77 4.17 -11.82
N ARG A 76 1.72 3.41 -12.11
CA ARG A 76 0.69 3.05 -11.13
C ARG A 76 1.28 2.36 -9.90
N SER A 77 2.13 1.35 -10.10
CA SER A 77 2.73 0.62 -8.98
C SER A 77 3.66 1.50 -8.16
N TRP A 78 4.37 2.42 -8.80
CA TRP A 78 5.25 3.39 -8.13
C TRP A 78 4.44 4.38 -7.28
N ILE A 79 3.37 4.97 -7.82
CA ILE A 79 2.48 5.89 -7.10
C ILE A 79 1.84 5.21 -5.87
N LEU A 80 1.27 4.02 -6.06
CA LEU A 80 0.64 3.29 -4.96
C LEU A 80 1.66 2.79 -3.93
N SER A 81 2.90 2.51 -4.33
CA SER A 81 4.00 2.20 -3.41
C SER A 81 4.36 3.41 -2.54
N LEU A 82 4.39 4.62 -3.10
CA LEU A 82 4.57 5.85 -2.31
C LEU A 82 3.46 6.00 -1.27
N ALA A 83 2.20 5.80 -1.68
CA ALA A 83 1.05 5.87 -0.78
C ALA A 83 1.16 4.84 0.34
N HIS A 84 1.49 3.60 0.02
CA HIS A 84 1.68 2.54 1.00
C HIS A 84 2.80 2.87 2.00
N HIS A 85 3.98 3.29 1.52
CA HIS A 85 5.10 3.63 2.40
C HIS A 85 4.75 4.77 3.37
N LYS A 86 4.10 5.83 2.86
CA LYS A 86 3.64 6.95 3.70
C LYS A 86 2.62 6.50 4.74
N SER A 87 1.68 5.63 4.36
CA SER A 87 0.68 5.06 5.27
C SER A 87 1.32 4.19 6.35
N VAL A 88 2.26 3.32 5.98
CA VAL A 88 3.04 2.49 6.93
C VAL A 88 3.81 3.36 7.93
N ASP A 89 4.43 4.44 7.47
CA ASP A 89 5.15 5.36 8.35
C ASP A 89 4.21 6.08 9.33
N ALA A 90 3.00 6.42 8.90
CA ALA A 90 1.98 6.98 9.79
C ALA A 90 1.50 5.94 10.83
N VAL A 91 1.22 4.69 10.42
CA VAL A 91 0.88 3.59 11.35
C VAL A 91 2.00 3.38 12.37
N ARG A 92 3.27 3.40 11.95
CA ARG A 92 4.42 3.26 12.84
C ARG A 92 4.53 4.43 13.83
N ARG A 93 4.30 5.66 13.38
CA ARG A 93 4.29 6.85 14.26
C ARG A 93 3.20 6.73 15.31
N TRP A 94 1.98 6.39 14.89
CA TRP A 94 0.84 6.21 15.78
C TRP A 94 1.08 5.08 16.81
N ARG A 95 1.59 3.93 16.34
CA ARG A 95 1.92 2.82 17.22
C ARG A 95 2.94 3.22 18.29
N ARG A 96 4.01 3.93 17.92
CA ARG A 96 5.02 4.42 18.87
C ARG A 96 4.45 5.41 19.88
N ALA A 97 3.54 6.27 19.47
CA ALA A 97 2.88 7.22 20.36
C ALA A 97 2.00 6.54 21.41
N ILE A 98 1.37 5.40 21.06
CA ILE A 98 0.55 4.62 22.00
C ILE A 98 1.43 3.72 22.89
N THR A 99 2.57 3.26 22.41
CA THR A 99 3.48 2.36 23.14
C THR A 99 4.46 3.13 24.06
N ALA A 100 4.42 4.46 24.12
CA ALA A 100 5.07 5.23 25.17
C ALA A 100 4.48 4.81 26.54
N PRO A 101 5.25 4.72 27.65
CA PRO A 101 5.13 3.73 28.71
C PRO A 101 3.87 3.84 29.57
N LEU A 102 2.76 3.34 29.11
CA LEU A 102 1.55 3.04 29.89
C LEU A 102 0.84 1.85 29.26
N SER A 103 1.23 0.69 29.67
CA SER A 103 0.58 -0.62 29.54
C SER A 103 1.35 -1.67 28.74
N GLU A 104 1.87 -2.62 29.48
CA GLU A 104 2.07 -4.01 29.13
C GLU A 104 0.71 -4.68 28.79
N GLY A 105 0.11 -4.30 27.67
CA GLY A 105 -0.96 -5.03 27.05
C GLY A 105 -0.43 -5.57 25.74
N ILE A 106 0.20 -6.73 25.75
CA ILE A 106 0.51 -7.51 24.57
C ILE A 106 -0.86 -7.82 23.94
N ARG A 107 -1.26 -7.02 22.91
CA ARG A 107 -2.41 -7.40 22.08
C ARG A 107 -2.06 -8.73 21.42
N ASP A 108 -2.98 -9.68 21.49
CA ASP A 108 -2.85 -10.98 20.85
C ASP A 108 -2.57 -10.77 19.35
N ASP A 109 -1.62 -11.52 18.80
CA ASP A 109 -1.27 -11.44 17.38
C ASP A 109 -2.44 -11.74 16.47
N ALA A 110 -3.32 -12.65 16.89
CA ALA A 110 -4.58 -12.97 16.23
C ALA A 110 -5.50 -11.75 16.13
N ASP A 111 -5.60 -10.94 17.18
CA ASP A 111 -6.43 -9.72 17.18
C ASP A 111 -5.89 -8.67 16.20
N VAL A 112 -4.57 -8.51 16.12
CA VAL A 112 -3.93 -7.57 15.18
C VAL A 112 -4.15 -8.00 13.74
N VAL A 113 -4.04 -9.29 13.45
CA VAL A 113 -4.29 -9.84 12.11
C VAL A 113 -5.76 -9.70 11.73
N GLU A 114 -6.67 -9.99 12.63
CA GLU A 114 -8.10 -9.87 12.37
C GLU A 114 -8.54 -8.40 12.21
N GLU A 115 -8.02 -7.49 13.04
CA GLU A 115 -8.25 -6.05 12.89
C GLU A 115 -7.73 -5.55 11.53
N ALA A 116 -6.54 -5.98 11.12
CA ALA A 116 -5.97 -5.61 9.85
C ALA A 116 -6.73 -6.22 8.66
N MET A 117 -7.22 -7.46 8.78
CA MET A 117 -8.08 -8.08 7.77
C MET A 117 -9.40 -7.33 7.59
N ARG A 118 -9.99 -6.80 8.66
CA ARG A 118 -11.20 -5.94 8.60
C ARG A 118 -10.94 -4.61 7.87
N LYS A 119 -9.70 -4.15 7.79
CA LYS A 119 -9.30 -2.93 7.08
C LYS A 119 -9.18 -3.13 5.56
N VAL A 120 -9.23 -4.36 5.06
CA VAL A 120 -9.18 -4.65 3.62
C VAL A 120 -10.57 -4.45 3.02
N ASP A 121 -10.77 -3.40 2.24
CA ASP A 121 -12.09 -3.05 1.69
C ASP A 121 -12.48 -3.85 0.44
N SER A 122 -11.52 -4.50 -0.23
CA SER A 122 -11.79 -5.28 -1.44
C SER A 122 -12.07 -6.74 -1.10
N ALA A 123 -13.27 -7.21 -1.43
CA ALA A 123 -13.66 -8.61 -1.24
C ALA A 123 -12.69 -9.58 -1.93
N GLY A 124 -12.29 -9.28 -3.17
CA GLY A 124 -11.33 -10.11 -3.89
C GLY A 124 -9.95 -10.19 -3.23
N VAL A 125 -9.48 -9.10 -2.61
CA VAL A 125 -8.23 -9.12 -1.85
C VAL A 125 -8.40 -9.89 -0.54
N GLN A 126 -9.55 -9.76 0.13
CA GLN A 126 -9.84 -10.55 1.33
C GLN A 126 -9.84 -12.05 1.03
N ASP A 127 -10.48 -12.46 -0.04
CA ASP A 127 -10.56 -13.88 -0.43
C ASP A 127 -9.19 -14.42 -0.84
N ALA A 128 -8.40 -13.64 -1.58
CA ALA A 128 -7.03 -13.99 -1.91
C ALA A 128 -6.14 -14.13 -0.65
N LEU A 129 -6.29 -13.24 0.33
CA LEU A 129 -5.59 -13.35 1.61
C LEU A 129 -6.02 -14.58 2.41
N ARG A 130 -7.33 -14.92 2.41
CA ARG A 130 -7.84 -16.12 3.07
C ARG A 130 -7.31 -17.41 2.44
N ALA A 131 -7.04 -17.39 1.15
CA ALA A 131 -6.49 -18.54 0.42
C ALA A 131 -4.98 -18.79 0.66
N LEU A 132 -4.28 -17.85 1.31
CA LEU A 132 -2.91 -18.08 1.78
C LEU A 132 -2.88 -19.00 2.99
N SER A 133 -1.71 -19.63 3.25
CA SER A 133 -1.50 -20.29 4.54
C SER A 133 -1.61 -19.28 5.68
N ALA A 134 -1.99 -19.73 6.88
CA ALA A 134 -2.11 -18.88 8.06
C ALA A 134 -0.81 -18.07 8.27
N ASP A 135 0.33 -18.72 8.21
CA ASP A 135 1.64 -18.12 8.39
C ASP A 135 2.00 -17.05 7.36
N GLN A 136 1.66 -17.29 6.07
CA GLN A 136 1.89 -16.32 4.99
C GLN A 136 0.99 -15.09 5.16
N ARG A 137 -0.30 -15.34 5.44
CA ARG A 137 -1.28 -14.28 5.66
C ARG A 137 -0.89 -13.41 6.84
N GLU A 138 -0.56 -14.03 7.98
CA GLU A 138 -0.12 -13.32 9.19
C GLU A 138 1.10 -12.43 8.93
N ALA A 139 2.15 -12.97 8.33
CA ALA A 139 3.35 -12.21 8.03
C ALA A 139 3.09 -11.03 7.07
N ILE A 140 2.25 -11.22 6.06
CA ILE A 140 1.87 -10.18 5.10
C ILE A 140 1.02 -9.11 5.79
N VAL A 141 0.01 -9.50 6.56
CA VAL A 141 -0.90 -8.57 7.22
C VAL A 141 -0.14 -7.71 8.23
N LEU A 142 0.73 -8.30 9.03
CA LEU A 142 1.59 -7.56 9.96
C LEU A 142 2.52 -6.57 9.24
N ALA A 143 3.11 -6.97 8.10
CA ALA A 143 3.99 -6.10 7.34
C ALA A 143 3.24 -4.94 6.68
N TYR A 144 2.12 -5.22 6.01
CA TYR A 144 1.41 -4.26 5.15
C TYR A 144 0.46 -3.36 5.91
N TYR A 145 -0.30 -3.90 6.87
CA TYR A 145 -1.31 -3.16 7.62
C TYR A 145 -0.87 -2.83 9.04
N GLY A 146 -0.10 -3.70 9.68
CA GLY A 146 0.42 -3.50 11.04
C GLY A 146 1.64 -2.57 11.08
N GLY A 147 2.26 -2.28 9.95
CA GLY A 147 3.45 -1.42 9.88
C GLY A 147 4.69 -2.03 10.55
N TYR A 148 4.72 -3.34 10.78
CA TYR A 148 5.87 -4.01 11.38
C TYR A 148 6.98 -4.22 10.36
N THR A 149 8.24 -4.04 10.79
CA THR A 149 9.40 -4.48 10.02
C THR A 149 9.49 -6.00 10.05
N GLN A 150 10.14 -6.60 9.06
CA GLN A 150 10.35 -8.06 9.04
C GLN A 150 11.08 -8.59 10.29
N ARG A 151 11.93 -7.76 10.92
CA ARG A 151 12.62 -8.10 12.16
C ARG A 151 11.64 -8.11 13.34
N GLU A 152 10.82 -7.07 13.48
CA GLU A 152 9.76 -7.02 14.51
C GLU A 152 8.76 -8.18 14.36
N ILE A 153 8.44 -8.57 13.10
CA ILE A 153 7.60 -9.75 12.83
C ILE A 153 8.31 -11.03 13.28
N ALA A 154 9.60 -11.17 13.00
CA ALA A 154 10.39 -12.33 13.41
C ALA A 154 10.43 -12.49 14.93
N ASP A 155 10.69 -11.39 15.62
CA ASP A 155 10.73 -11.36 17.09
C ASP A 155 9.35 -11.68 17.69
N ARG A 156 8.28 -11.08 17.12
CA ARG A 156 6.88 -11.23 17.56
C ARG A 156 6.36 -12.65 17.36
N LEU A 157 6.55 -13.22 16.17
CA LEU A 157 6.13 -14.58 15.83
C LEU A 157 7.11 -15.66 16.31
N ARG A 158 8.17 -15.27 17.02
CA ARG A 158 9.25 -16.19 17.45
C ARG A 158 9.75 -17.09 16.31
N THR A 159 9.89 -16.49 15.13
CA THR A 159 10.24 -17.19 13.88
C THR A 159 11.52 -16.57 13.30
N PRO A 160 12.45 -17.37 12.74
CA PRO A 160 13.67 -16.84 12.14
C PRO A 160 13.37 -15.80 11.05
N LEU A 161 14.16 -14.70 11.02
CA LEU A 161 13.99 -13.64 10.04
C LEU A 161 13.98 -14.14 8.58
N GLY A 162 14.80 -15.13 8.26
CA GLY A 162 14.83 -15.75 6.94
C GLY A 162 13.48 -16.40 6.58
N THR A 163 12.83 -17.06 7.54
CA THR A 163 11.51 -17.67 7.36
C THR A 163 10.43 -16.60 7.13
N VAL A 164 10.45 -15.51 7.89
CA VAL A 164 9.52 -14.39 7.70
C VAL A 164 9.67 -13.79 6.29
N LYS A 165 10.92 -13.57 5.84
CA LYS A 165 11.20 -13.09 4.48
C LYS A 165 10.62 -14.02 3.41
N THR A 166 10.79 -15.33 3.58
CA THR A 166 10.26 -16.33 2.66
C THR A 166 8.73 -16.36 2.68
N ARG A 167 8.10 -16.35 3.86
CA ARG A 167 6.64 -16.31 4.02
C ARG A 167 6.03 -15.11 3.29
N ILE A 168 6.61 -13.92 3.48
CA ILE A 168 6.14 -12.68 2.82
C ILE A 168 6.33 -12.78 1.30
N ARG A 169 7.52 -13.16 0.83
CA ARG A 169 7.81 -13.28 -0.61
C ARG A 169 6.88 -14.26 -1.30
N ASP A 170 6.76 -15.45 -0.78
CA ASP A 170 6.00 -16.53 -1.42
C ASP A 170 4.49 -16.25 -1.32
N GLY A 171 4.04 -15.64 -0.23
CA GLY A 171 2.67 -15.18 -0.09
C GLY A 171 2.32 -14.06 -1.08
N LEU A 172 3.20 -13.08 -1.30
CA LEU A 172 3.00 -12.03 -2.31
C LEU A 172 2.98 -12.58 -3.74
N LEU A 173 3.81 -13.57 -4.05
CA LEU A 173 3.78 -14.23 -5.35
C LEU A 173 2.42 -14.92 -5.58
N ARG A 174 1.93 -15.67 -4.59
CA ARG A 174 0.59 -16.31 -4.66
C ARG A 174 -0.54 -15.29 -4.81
N LEU A 175 -0.51 -14.19 -4.04
CA LEU A 175 -1.50 -13.10 -4.17
C LEU A 175 -1.49 -12.53 -5.58
N ARG A 176 -0.32 -12.27 -6.15
CA ARG A 176 -0.18 -11.76 -7.52
C ARG A 176 -0.79 -12.72 -8.55
N GLU A 177 -0.59 -14.02 -8.40
CA GLU A 177 -1.17 -15.03 -9.29
C GLU A 177 -2.70 -15.08 -9.19
N MET A 178 -3.25 -15.06 -7.97
CA MET A 178 -4.69 -15.10 -7.73
C MET A 178 -5.39 -13.85 -8.25
N LEU A 179 -4.87 -12.67 -7.90
CA LEU A 179 -5.46 -11.39 -8.32
C LEU A 179 -5.25 -11.11 -9.82
N GLY A 180 -4.13 -11.58 -10.39
CA GLY A 180 -3.87 -11.45 -11.83
C GLY A 180 -4.78 -12.35 -12.69
N ARG A 181 -5.31 -13.43 -12.16
CA ARG A 181 -6.32 -14.28 -12.84
C ARG A 181 -7.71 -13.62 -12.82
N GLY A 182 -8.11 -13.03 -11.67
CA GLY A 182 -9.41 -12.35 -11.54
C GLY A 182 -9.58 -11.18 -12.53
N VAL A 183 -8.52 -10.40 -12.76
CA VAL A 183 -8.57 -9.28 -13.74
C VAL A 183 -8.74 -9.77 -15.17
N ARG A 184 -8.27 -10.96 -15.52
CA ARG A 184 -8.44 -11.53 -16.88
C ARG A 184 -9.84 -12.09 -17.13
N GLU A 185 -10.52 -12.58 -16.11
CA GLU A 185 -11.87 -13.13 -16.24
C GLU A 185 -12.94 -12.03 -16.35
N GLU A 186 -12.75 -10.86 -15.72
CA GLU A 186 -13.67 -9.72 -15.86
C GLU A 186 -13.55 -9.00 -17.22
N THR A 187 -12.42 -9.11 -17.92
CA THR A 187 -12.19 -8.45 -19.22
C THR A 187 -12.78 -9.26 -20.39
N VAL A 188 -13.24 -10.50 -20.17
CA VAL A 188 -13.78 -11.41 -21.21
C VAL A 188 -15.31 -11.54 -21.13
N ARG A 189 -15.96 -10.80 -20.26
CA ARG A 189 -17.44 -10.68 -20.19
C ARG A 189 -17.87 -9.30 -20.65
#